data_e991c4ad0c51b94b361b26a4a6d1a8fc
#
_entry.id   e991c4ad0c51b94b361b26a4a6d1a8fc
#
_cell.length_a   1.000
_cell.length_b   1.000
_cell.length_c   1.000
_cell.angle_alpha   90.00
_cell.angle_beta   90.00
_cell.angle_gamma   90.00
#
_symmetry.space_group_name_H-M   'P 1'
#
loop_
_entity.id
_entity.type
_entity.pdbx_description
1 polymer ?
#
loop_
_entity_poly.entity_id
_entity_poly.type
_entity_poly.pdbx_seq_one_letter_code
_entity_poly.pdbx_strand_id
1 'polypeptide(L)'
;VDENGKKLNDKFEHRRSKDITRELEAKYGLHPAEKKQQQEHHQFRKVDYAAGDVKHQLSNTVKGVVNTYQFQSIGELNTLLSIYNVRAEEVKGEIRGKAYNGIVYSATDDKGEKLGNPIKSSRLGKSVGYEALERRIGQSAIKWKDGKLKANIKGRVSEALKASGSKEQFEKKLKEKGIEVVFRQNPEGRIYGATFIDHENKAVLNGSRLGKEFSANVFNDLFRESHVNEGHTKQAVPKEPFTPSAEPFVPSERQSESRESTIGSLFSILPGGSDSSAGNDKAPPTPKKKKKRRYGRQM
;
A
#
# COMPACT_ATOMS: atom_id res chain seq x y z
N VAL A 1 0.29 -29.51 44.43
CA VAL A 1 -0.53 -30.25 45.42
C VAL A 1 -0.46 -29.47 46.72
N ASP A 2 -1.57 -29.46 47.45
CA ASP A 2 -1.61 -28.94 48.83
C ASP A 2 -0.97 -29.93 49.84
N GLU A 3 -0.90 -29.54 51.12
CA GLU A 3 -0.35 -30.38 52.20
C GLU A 3 -1.05 -31.74 52.34
N ASN A 4 -2.26 -31.86 51.80
CA ASN A 4 -3.06 -33.09 51.83
C ASN A 4 -2.95 -33.89 50.52
N GLY A 5 -2.02 -33.54 49.63
CA GLY A 5 -1.81 -34.22 48.36
C GLY A 5 -2.86 -33.94 47.30
N LYS A 6 -3.77 -32.96 47.51
CA LYS A 6 -4.81 -32.59 46.56
C LYS A 6 -4.25 -31.66 45.51
N LYS A 7 -4.59 -31.90 44.23
CA LYS A 7 -4.18 -31.05 43.14
C LYS A 7 -4.75 -29.64 43.28
N LEU A 8 -3.87 -28.64 43.33
CA LEU A 8 -4.27 -27.23 43.32
C LEU A 8 -4.97 -26.88 42.00
N ASN A 9 -5.91 -25.95 42.07
CA ASN A 9 -6.64 -25.48 40.91
C ASN A 9 -5.73 -24.57 40.02
N ASP A 10 -5.30 -25.08 38.91
CA ASP A 10 -4.45 -24.41 37.94
C ASP A 10 -5.24 -23.59 36.85
N LYS A 11 -6.59 -23.59 36.98
CA LYS A 11 -7.42 -22.78 36.07
C LYS A 11 -7.09 -21.29 36.20
N PHE A 12 -6.80 -20.65 35.07
CA PHE A 12 -6.45 -19.23 34.99
C PHE A 12 -5.18 -18.84 35.78
N GLU A 13 -4.28 -19.76 36.03
CA GLU A 13 -3.00 -19.51 36.73
C GLU A 13 -2.27 -18.30 36.15
N HIS A 14 -2.16 -18.22 34.82
CA HIS A 14 -1.54 -17.10 34.14
C HIS A 14 -2.18 -15.72 34.48
N ARG A 15 -3.49 -15.65 34.70
CA ARG A 15 -4.16 -14.39 35.09
C ARG A 15 -3.86 -14.04 36.54
N ARG A 16 -3.95 -15.02 37.42
CA ARG A 16 -3.66 -14.82 38.85
C ARG A 16 -2.21 -14.47 39.10
N SER A 17 -1.27 -15.17 38.46
CA SER A 17 0.15 -14.81 38.48
C SER A 17 0.41 -13.39 38.05
N LYS A 18 -0.24 -12.95 36.97
CA LYS A 18 -0.08 -11.61 36.44
C LYS A 18 -0.55 -10.54 37.42
N ASP A 19 -1.67 -10.74 38.05
CA ASP A 19 -2.22 -9.79 39.02
C ASP A 19 -1.34 -9.70 40.27
N ILE A 20 -0.88 -10.86 40.82
CA ILE A 20 0.07 -10.91 41.91
C ILE A 20 1.41 -10.25 41.55
N THR A 21 1.91 -10.47 40.35
CA THR A 21 3.16 -9.84 39.91
C THR A 21 3.03 -8.31 39.91
N ARG A 22 1.92 -7.77 39.44
CA ARG A 22 1.65 -6.31 39.45
C ARG A 22 1.59 -5.75 40.88
N GLU A 23 0.94 -6.47 41.79
CA GLU A 23 0.87 -6.07 43.19
C GLU A 23 2.26 -6.06 43.87
N LEU A 24 3.08 -7.06 43.58
CA LEU A 24 4.46 -7.11 44.08
C LEU A 24 5.34 -6.02 43.47
N GLU A 25 5.24 -5.79 42.19
CA GLU A 25 5.94 -4.69 41.50
C GLU A 25 5.59 -3.33 42.11
N ALA A 26 4.31 -3.07 42.34
CA ALA A 26 3.83 -1.85 42.98
C ALA A 26 4.31 -1.72 44.44
N LYS A 27 4.22 -2.82 45.24
CA LYS A 27 4.60 -2.85 46.63
C LYS A 27 6.10 -2.60 46.87
N TYR A 28 6.94 -3.13 45.97
CA TYR A 28 8.39 -3.06 46.13
C TYR A 28 9.05 -2.05 45.17
N GLY A 29 8.26 -1.23 44.43
CA GLY A 29 8.78 -0.23 43.53
C GLY A 29 9.61 -0.81 42.38
N LEU A 30 9.34 -2.05 41.97
CA LEU A 30 10.04 -2.74 40.91
C LEU A 30 9.59 -2.26 39.54
N HIS A 31 10.47 -2.35 38.54
CA HIS A 31 10.09 -2.10 37.18
C HIS A 31 9.07 -3.14 36.68
N PRO A 32 7.93 -2.72 36.09
CA PRO A 32 6.93 -3.66 35.58
C PRO A 32 7.56 -4.62 34.58
N ALA A 33 7.44 -5.92 34.82
CA ALA A 33 7.89 -6.96 33.89
C ALA A 33 7.03 -7.01 32.62
N GLU A 34 5.83 -6.44 32.67
CA GLU A 34 5.07 -6.21 31.47
C GLU A 34 5.86 -5.26 30.59
N LYS A 35 6.24 -5.74 29.41
CA LYS A 35 6.59 -4.83 28.33
C LYS A 35 5.39 -3.89 28.18
N LYS A 36 5.45 -2.68 28.77
CA LYS A 36 4.65 -1.59 28.26
C LYS A 36 4.87 -1.72 26.75
N GLN A 37 3.82 -1.99 26.00
CA GLN A 37 3.83 -1.60 24.60
C GLN A 37 4.01 -0.08 24.68
N GLN A 38 5.29 0.33 24.79
CA GLN A 38 5.64 1.64 24.36
C GLN A 38 5.02 1.68 22.99
N GLN A 39 4.01 2.51 22.84
CA GLN A 39 3.71 3.12 21.57
C GLN A 39 4.95 3.98 21.27
N GLU A 40 6.10 3.30 21.14
CA GLU A 40 7.21 3.84 20.42
C GLU A 40 6.57 4.24 19.11
N HIS A 41 6.64 5.53 18.82
CA HIS A 41 6.52 6.01 17.47
C HIS A 41 7.56 5.18 16.73
N HIS A 42 7.14 4.01 16.20
CA HIS A 42 7.98 3.19 15.36
C HIS A 42 8.24 4.05 14.14
N GLN A 43 9.33 4.80 14.21
CA GLN A 43 9.91 5.39 13.02
C GLN A 43 10.36 4.19 12.19
N PHE A 44 9.53 3.81 11.24
CA PHE A 44 9.88 2.77 10.30
C PHE A 44 11.16 3.22 9.60
N ARG A 45 12.15 2.35 9.56
CA ARG A 45 13.40 2.64 8.86
C ARG A 45 13.20 2.40 7.37
N LYS A 46 13.81 3.23 6.55
CA LYS A 46 13.95 2.96 5.12
C LYS A 46 14.67 1.64 4.94
N VAL A 47 14.23 0.87 3.95
CA VAL A 47 14.90 -0.37 3.56
C VAL A 47 16.19 0.00 2.85
N ASP A 48 17.30 -0.51 3.36
CA ASP A 48 18.62 -0.38 2.77
C ASP A 48 19.04 -1.72 2.16
N TYR A 49 19.06 -1.77 0.84
CA TYR A 49 19.44 -2.99 0.12
C TYR A 49 20.91 -3.37 0.35
N ALA A 50 21.79 -2.39 0.48
CA ALA A 50 23.23 -2.61 0.66
C ALA A 50 23.57 -3.15 2.06
N ALA A 51 22.76 -2.84 3.06
CA ALA A 51 22.95 -3.36 4.43
C ALA A 51 22.67 -4.86 4.57
N GLY A 52 22.15 -5.52 3.53
CA GLY A 52 21.82 -6.94 3.56
C GLY A 52 20.53 -7.26 4.31
N ASP A 53 20.25 -8.55 4.51
CA ASP A 53 19.00 -9.08 5.13
C ASP A 53 17.71 -8.36 4.67
N VAL A 54 17.63 -8.09 3.38
CA VAL A 54 16.55 -7.33 2.74
C VAL A 54 15.17 -7.93 3.07
N LYS A 55 15.10 -9.27 3.18
CA LYS A 55 13.84 -9.94 3.52
C LYS A 55 13.33 -9.54 4.92
N HIS A 56 14.20 -9.48 5.91
CA HIS A 56 13.84 -9.10 7.28
C HIS A 56 13.47 -7.62 7.34
N GLN A 57 14.25 -6.74 6.70
CA GLN A 57 13.96 -5.34 6.59
C GLN A 57 12.58 -5.09 5.95
N LEU A 58 12.31 -5.70 4.77
CA LEU A 58 11.01 -5.63 4.10
C LEU A 58 9.88 -6.15 4.99
N SER A 59 10.08 -7.30 5.66
CA SER A 59 9.07 -7.88 6.55
C SER A 59 8.70 -6.94 7.68
N ASN A 60 9.66 -6.33 8.34
CA ASN A 60 9.43 -5.42 9.46
C ASN A 60 8.76 -4.13 9.01
N THR A 61 9.27 -3.50 7.96
CA THR A 61 8.73 -2.24 7.42
C THR A 61 7.32 -2.43 6.90
N VAL A 62 7.09 -3.43 6.03
CA VAL A 62 5.77 -3.66 5.43
C VAL A 62 4.73 -4.03 6.49
N LYS A 63 5.04 -4.93 7.42
CA LYS A 63 4.12 -5.29 8.52
C LYS A 63 3.83 -4.12 9.42
N GLY A 64 4.85 -3.35 9.78
CA GLY A 64 4.69 -2.16 10.60
C GLY A 64 3.78 -1.14 9.94
N VAL A 65 4.08 -0.76 8.70
CA VAL A 65 3.29 0.20 7.91
C VAL A 65 1.85 -0.27 7.74
N VAL A 66 1.64 -1.50 7.25
CA VAL A 66 0.31 -2.08 7.04
C VAL A 66 -0.47 -2.16 8.34
N ASN A 67 0.14 -2.44 9.48
CA ASN A 67 -0.54 -2.54 10.76
C ASN A 67 -0.88 -1.20 11.39
N THR A 68 -0.16 -0.15 11.06
CA THR A 68 -0.28 1.16 11.68
C THR A 68 -1.19 2.09 10.89
N TYR A 69 -1.04 2.14 9.56
CA TYR A 69 -1.74 3.12 8.73
C TYR A 69 -3.07 2.59 8.18
N GLN A 70 -3.98 3.54 7.94
CA GLN A 70 -5.25 3.33 7.26
C GLN A 70 -5.12 3.83 5.81
N PHE A 71 -5.47 2.99 4.87
CA PHE A 71 -5.46 3.27 3.42
C PHE A 71 -6.64 2.58 2.77
N GLN A 72 -7.09 3.06 1.62
CA GLN A 72 -8.27 2.54 0.92
C GLN A 72 -7.97 2.03 -0.50
N SER A 73 -6.70 1.96 -0.87
CA SER A 73 -6.25 1.36 -2.12
C SER A 73 -4.80 0.88 -2.02
N ILE A 74 -4.43 -0.07 -2.88
CA ILE A 74 -3.02 -0.49 -3.01
C ILE A 74 -2.14 0.67 -3.51
N GLY A 75 -2.70 1.59 -4.31
CA GLY A 75 -1.98 2.79 -4.75
C GLY A 75 -1.62 3.72 -3.60
N GLU A 76 -2.52 3.94 -2.63
CA GLU A 76 -2.25 4.70 -1.41
C GLU A 76 -1.19 4.00 -0.54
N LEU A 77 -1.31 2.68 -0.37
CA LEU A 77 -0.29 1.88 0.32
C LEU A 77 1.07 1.98 -0.37
N ASN A 78 1.13 1.90 -1.70
CA ASN A 78 2.37 2.02 -2.45
C ASN A 78 3.04 3.38 -2.27
N THR A 79 2.26 4.45 -2.29
CA THR A 79 2.79 5.80 -2.01
C THR A 79 3.35 5.89 -0.60
N LEU A 80 2.69 5.29 0.40
CA LEU A 80 3.23 5.24 1.76
C LEU A 80 4.50 4.38 1.85
N LEU A 81 4.53 3.25 1.19
CA LEU A 81 5.69 2.35 1.18
C LEU A 81 6.90 2.95 0.45
N SER A 82 6.68 3.80 -0.57
CA SER A 82 7.78 4.43 -1.32
C SER A 82 8.67 5.32 -0.44
N ILE A 83 8.13 5.93 0.61
CA ILE A 83 8.91 6.71 1.60
C ILE A 83 9.96 5.83 2.30
N TYR A 84 9.69 4.53 2.39
CA TYR A 84 10.54 3.54 3.05
C TYR A 84 11.33 2.67 2.08
N ASN A 85 11.47 3.08 0.82
CA ASN A 85 12.17 2.34 -0.23
C ASN A 85 11.58 0.95 -0.47
N VAL A 86 10.26 0.86 -0.46
CA VAL A 86 9.50 -0.38 -0.70
C VAL A 86 8.42 -0.16 -1.75
N ARG A 87 8.26 -1.13 -2.64
CA ARG A 87 7.20 -1.16 -3.64
C ARG A 87 6.41 -2.45 -3.53
N ALA A 88 5.08 -2.35 -3.53
CA ALA A 88 4.16 -3.48 -3.59
C ALA A 88 3.54 -3.59 -4.99
N GLU A 89 3.42 -4.79 -5.52
CA GLU A 89 2.80 -5.05 -6.82
C GLU A 89 1.82 -6.20 -6.73
N GLU A 90 0.65 -5.99 -7.33
CA GLU A 90 -0.32 -7.05 -7.50
C GLU A 90 0.13 -8.00 -8.61
N VAL A 91 0.05 -9.29 -8.32
CA VAL A 91 0.32 -10.35 -9.28
C VAL A 91 -0.95 -11.16 -9.44
N LYS A 92 -1.50 -11.17 -10.64
CA LYS A 92 -2.66 -11.98 -11.01
C LYS A 92 -2.18 -13.12 -11.87
N GLY A 93 -2.73 -14.30 -11.65
CA GLY A 93 -2.37 -15.48 -12.43
C GLY A 93 -3.39 -16.59 -12.27
N GLU A 94 -3.14 -17.70 -12.93
CA GLU A 94 -3.95 -18.90 -12.85
C GLU A 94 -3.05 -20.10 -12.52
N ILE A 95 -3.48 -20.93 -11.57
CA ILE A 95 -2.83 -22.17 -11.22
C ILE A 95 -3.87 -23.29 -11.26
N ARG A 96 -3.66 -24.27 -12.14
CA ARG A 96 -4.55 -25.42 -12.30
C ARG A 96 -6.02 -25.02 -12.52
N GLY A 97 -6.27 -24.05 -13.42
CA GLY A 97 -7.62 -23.56 -13.73
C GLY A 97 -8.25 -22.67 -12.64
N LYS A 98 -7.49 -22.27 -11.61
CA LYS A 98 -7.97 -21.36 -10.56
C LYS A 98 -7.22 -20.06 -10.60
N ALA A 99 -7.96 -18.96 -10.78
CA ALA A 99 -7.40 -17.62 -10.70
C ALA A 99 -6.90 -17.34 -9.27
N TYR A 100 -5.73 -16.69 -9.16
CA TYR A 100 -5.20 -16.22 -7.88
C TYR A 100 -4.76 -14.77 -7.98
N ASN A 101 -4.89 -14.06 -6.87
CA ASN A 101 -4.34 -12.73 -6.67
C ASN A 101 -3.27 -12.80 -5.59
N GLY A 102 -2.13 -12.22 -5.86
CA GLY A 102 -1.01 -12.17 -4.93
C GLY A 102 -0.42 -10.78 -4.83
N ILE A 103 0.42 -10.57 -3.85
CA ILE A 103 1.24 -9.37 -3.71
C ILE A 103 2.71 -9.79 -3.65
N VAL A 104 3.55 -9.05 -4.34
CA VAL A 104 5.01 -9.13 -4.20
C VAL A 104 5.53 -7.79 -3.73
N TYR A 105 6.60 -7.82 -2.96
CA TYR A 105 7.27 -6.64 -2.42
C TYR A 105 8.69 -6.59 -2.92
N SER A 106 9.13 -5.41 -3.37
CA SER A 106 10.50 -5.15 -3.83
C SER A 106 11.11 -4.05 -2.97
N ALA A 107 12.40 -4.16 -2.66
CA ALA A 107 13.16 -3.02 -2.23
C ALA A 107 13.37 -2.08 -3.44
N THR A 108 13.44 -0.79 -3.18
CA THR A 108 13.75 0.23 -4.18
C THR A 108 14.90 1.11 -3.70
N ASP A 109 15.50 1.83 -4.62
CA ASP A 109 16.37 2.96 -4.29
C ASP A 109 15.53 4.23 -4.00
N ASP A 110 16.21 5.35 -3.70
CA ASP A 110 15.56 6.64 -3.46
C ASP A 110 14.88 7.23 -4.73
N LYS A 111 15.17 6.69 -5.92
CA LYS A 111 14.53 7.06 -7.19
C LYS A 111 13.29 6.20 -7.49
N GLY A 112 13.05 5.16 -6.67
CA GLY A 112 11.95 4.21 -6.86
C GLY A 112 12.27 3.05 -7.82
N GLU A 113 13.53 2.92 -8.27
CA GLU A 113 13.98 1.80 -9.08
C GLU A 113 14.10 0.54 -8.23
N LYS A 114 13.66 -0.60 -8.77
CA LYS A 114 13.66 -1.86 -8.03
C LYS A 114 15.07 -2.42 -7.88
N LEU A 115 15.38 -2.84 -6.66
CA LEU A 115 16.62 -3.51 -6.32
C LEU A 115 16.38 -4.99 -6.00
N GLY A 116 17.10 -5.85 -6.68
CA GLY A 116 17.02 -7.31 -6.50
C GLY A 116 15.69 -7.94 -6.91
N ASN A 117 15.47 -9.17 -6.44
CA ASN A 117 14.28 -9.94 -6.81
C ASN A 117 13.07 -9.63 -5.91
N PRO A 118 11.85 -9.51 -6.48
CA PRO A 118 10.63 -9.35 -5.70
C PRO A 118 10.40 -10.52 -4.73
N ILE A 119 9.94 -10.21 -3.53
CA ILE A 119 9.64 -11.20 -2.49
C ILE A 119 8.13 -11.39 -2.39
N LYS A 120 7.66 -12.63 -2.53
CA LYS A 120 6.23 -12.97 -2.38
C LYS A 120 5.75 -12.64 -0.96
N SER A 121 4.57 -12.04 -0.83
CA SER A 121 3.95 -11.71 0.46
C SER A 121 3.87 -12.89 1.43
N SER A 122 3.65 -14.10 0.92
CA SER A 122 3.63 -15.33 1.73
C SER A 122 4.94 -15.60 2.49
N ARG A 123 6.08 -15.13 1.96
CA ARG A 123 7.41 -15.24 2.61
C ARG A 123 7.65 -14.17 3.66
N LEU A 124 6.87 -13.08 3.64
CA LEU A 124 6.92 -12.01 4.64
C LEU A 124 5.93 -12.25 5.78
N GLY A 125 4.74 -12.77 5.46
CA GLY A 125 3.72 -13.13 6.45
C GLY A 125 2.29 -13.02 5.95
N LYS A 126 1.35 -13.65 6.66
CA LYS A 126 -0.07 -13.68 6.27
C LYS A 126 -0.75 -12.31 6.33
N SER A 127 -0.30 -11.41 7.21
CA SER A 127 -0.91 -10.07 7.42
C SER A 127 -0.68 -9.09 6.27
N VAL A 128 0.25 -9.39 5.36
CA VAL A 128 0.63 -8.55 4.23
C VAL A 128 0.30 -9.19 2.87
N GLY A 129 -0.48 -10.28 2.88
CA GLY A 129 -1.00 -10.91 1.67
C GLY A 129 -2.20 -10.17 1.09
N TYR A 130 -2.55 -10.47 -0.17
CA TYR A 130 -3.63 -9.82 -0.92
C TYR A 130 -4.95 -9.75 -0.13
N GLU A 131 -5.46 -10.88 0.35
CA GLU A 131 -6.71 -10.95 1.12
C GLU A 131 -6.67 -10.14 2.43
N ALA A 132 -5.50 -10.08 3.09
CA ALA A 132 -5.34 -9.30 4.31
C ALA A 132 -5.37 -7.80 4.00
N LEU A 133 -4.78 -7.36 2.90
CA LEU A 133 -4.83 -5.98 2.44
C LEU A 133 -6.24 -5.57 2.02
N GLU A 134 -6.96 -6.41 1.28
CA GLU A 134 -8.37 -6.15 0.91
C GLU A 134 -9.27 -5.96 2.14
N ARG A 135 -9.15 -6.86 3.13
CA ARG A 135 -9.89 -6.71 4.39
C ARG A 135 -9.57 -5.39 5.10
N ARG A 136 -8.31 -4.96 5.10
CA ARG A 136 -7.89 -3.70 5.70
C ARG A 136 -8.44 -2.49 4.95
N ILE A 137 -8.39 -2.52 3.63
CA ILE A 137 -9.00 -1.50 2.76
C ILE A 137 -10.48 -1.36 3.08
N GLY A 138 -11.20 -2.47 3.17
CA GLY A 138 -12.62 -2.47 3.56
C GLY A 138 -12.86 -1.90 4.96
N GLN A 139 -12.06 -2.28 5.95
CA GLN A 139 -12.14 -1.74 7.32
C GLN A 139 -11.85 -0.23 7.36
N SER A 140 -10.84 0.23 6.61
CA SER A 140 -10.53 1.65 6.50
C SER A 140 -11.68 2.41 5.85
N ALA A 141 -12.28 1.88 4.80
CA ALA A 141 -13.44 2.50 4.14
C ALA A 141 -14.64 2.67 5.09
N ILE A 142 -14.87 1.71 5.99
CA ILE A 142 -15.93 1.81 7.02
C ILE A 142 -15.61 2.90 8.03
N LYS A 143 -14.39 2.95 8.56
CA LYS A 143 -13.96 3.96 9.54
C LYS A 143 -14.04 5.39 9.01
N TRP A 144 -13.94 5.57 7.71
CA TRP A 144 -13.95 6.89 7.08
C TRP A 144 -15.33 7.37 6.63
N LYS A 145 -16.37 6.56 6.84
CA LYS A 145 -17.74 6.90 6.47
C LYS A 145 -18.29 8.12 7.23
N ASP A 146 -17.87 8.35 8.48
CA ASP A 146 -18.28 9.49 9.29
C ASP A 146 -17.74 10.84 8.78
N GLY A 147 -16.76 10.81 7.90
CA GLY A 147 -16.18 11.98 7.24
C GLY A 147 -15.35 12.91 8.14
N LYS A 148 -15.33 12.71 9.46
CA LYS A 148 -14.62 13.58 10.41
C LYS A 148 -13.13 13.65 10.15
N LEU A 149 -12.50 12.47 9.97
CA LEU A 149 -11.07 12.38 9.68
C LEU A 149 -10.73 13.08 8.36
N LYS A 150 -11.52 12.84 7.32
CA LYS A 150 -11.36 13.49 6.02
C LYS A 150 -11.50 15.00 6.13
N ALA A 151 -12.50 15.50 6.88
CA ALA A 151 -12.74 16.95 7.09
C ALA A 151 -11.56 17.59 7.83
N ASN A 152 -11.02 16.94 8.86
CA ASN A 152 -9.84 17.40 9.60
C ASN A 152 -8.61 17.54 8.68
N ILE A 153 -8.27 16.49 7.94
CA ILE A 153 -7.13 16.52 7.01
C ILE A 153 -7.34 17.57 5.93
N LYS A 154 -8.56 17.66 5.38
CA LYS A 154 -8.94 18.65 4.38
C LYS A 154 -8.71 20.08 4.88
N GLY A 155 -9.12 20.38 6.10
CA GLY A 155 -8.92 21.69 6.73
C GLY A 155 -7.43 22.07 6.82
N ARG A 156 -6.61 21.15 7.35
CA ARG A 156 -5.14 21.34 7.51
C ARG A 156 -4.44 21.53 6.17
N VAL A 157 -4.83 20.76 5.16
CA VAL A 157 -4.26 20.85 3.79
C VAL A 157 -4.69 22.14 3.10
N SER A 158 -5.98 22.54 3.22
CA SER A 158 -6.49 23.80 2.66
C SER A 158 -5.79 25.02 3.26
N GLU A 159 -5.57 25.02 4.57
CA GLU A 159 -4.87 26.10 5.26
C GLU A 159 -3.42 26.21 4.81
N ALA A 160 -2.71 25.07 4.72
CA ALA A 160 -1.34 25.02 4.22
C ALA A 160 -1.25 25.53 2.77
N LEU A 161 -2.21 25.15 1.90
CA LEU A 161 -2.23 25.55 0.50
C LEU A 161 -2.44 27.06 0.35
N LYS A 162 -3.42 27.63 1.07
CA LYS A 162 -3.70 29.09 1.05
C LYS A 162 -2.50 29.93 1.54
N ALA A 163 -1.72 29.37 2.44
CA ALA A 163 -0.56 30.05 3.02
C ALA A 163 0.73 29.86 2.22
N SER A 164 0.69 29.11 1.11
CA SER A 164 1.88 28.75 0.33
C SER A 164 1.83 29.35 -1.07
N GLY A 165 2.95 29.93 -1.51
CA GLY A 165 3.12 30.44 -2.87
C GLY A 165 3.94 29.51 -3.79
N SER A 166 4.58 28.48 -3.25
CA SER A 166 5.35 27.50 -4.04
C SER A 166 5.15 26.10 -3.52
N LYS A 167 5.57 25.11 -4.32
CA LYS A 167 5.50 23.68 -3.99
C LYS A 167 6.32 23.39 -2.71
N GLU A 168 7.52 23.89 -2.62
CA GLU A 168 8.43 23.68 -1.49
C GLU A 168 7.86 24.27 -0.18
N GLN A 169 7.28 25.46 -0.27
CA GLN A 169 6.61 26.09 0.87
C GLN A 169 5.38 25.26 1.32
N PHE A 170 4.63 24.72 0.37
CA PHE A 170 3.49 23.88 0.66
C PHE A 170 3.89 22.58 1.36
N GLU A 171 4.89 21.88 0.84
CA GLU A 171 5.45 20.68 1.45
C GLU A 171 5.96 20.94 2.87
N LYS A 172 6.70 22.03 3.07
CA LYS A 172 7.21 22.43 4.38
C LYS A 172 6.08 22.69 5.39
N LYS A 173 5.09 23.50 5.02
CA LYS A 173 3.94 23.81 5.90
C LYS A 173 3.09 22.60 6.23
N LEU A 174 2.93 21.67 5.30
CA LEU A 174 2.26 20.41 5.57
C LEU A 174 3.05 19.56 6.57
N LYS A 175 4.36 19.49 6.40
CA LYS A 175 5.24 18.76 7.32
C LYS A 175 5.18 19.31 8.74
N GLU A 176 5.13 20.64 8.91
CA GLU A 176 4.93 21.29 10.21
C GLU A 176 3.58 20.90 10.85
N LYS A 177 2.58 20.56 10.05
CA LYS A 177 1.27 20.06 10.48
C LYS A 177 1.21 18.52 10.60
N GLY A 178 2.35 17.82 10.54
CA GLY A 178 2.41 16.35 10.61
C GLY A 178 1.83 15.63 9.40
N ILE A 179 1.67 16.32 8.27
CA ILE A 179 1.21 15.75 7.00
C ILE A 179 2.36 15.77 6.00
N GLU A 180 2.62 14.65 5.37
CA GLU A 180 3.55 14.55 4.25
C GLU A 180 2.76 14.43 2.94
N VAL A 181 3.18 15.14 1.90
CA VAL A 181 2.61 15.02 0.56
C VAL A 181 3.61 14.40 -0.39
N VAL A 182 3.17 13.41 -1.15
CA VAL A 182 3.96 12.77 -2.19
C VAL A 182 3.33 13.09 -3.53
N PHE A 183 4.05 13.87 -4.34
CA PHE A 183 3.68 14.15 -5.72
C PHE A 183 4.31 13.12 -6.65
N ARG A 184 3.46 12.49 -7.47
CA ARG A 184 3.93 11.61 -8.54
C ARG A 184 4.02 12.43 -9.81
N GLN A 185 5.20 12.47 -10.41
CA GLN A 185 5.49 13.21 -11.63
C GLN A 185 5.91 12.26 -12.74
N ASN A 186 5.59 12.60 -13.99
CA ASN A 186 6.14 11.94 -15.15
C ASN A 186 7.56 12.49 -15.46
N PRO A 187 8.32 11.90 -16.40
CA PRO A 187 9.65 12.40 -16.79
C PRO A 187 9.67 13.86 -17.26
N GLU A 188 8.53 14.36 -17.73
CA GLU A 188 8.34 15.74 -18.19
C GLU A 188 8.04 16.72 -17.04
N GLY A 189 8.06 16.24 -15.78
CA GLY A 189 7.78 17.04 -14.59
C GLY A 189 6.29 17.29 -14.30
N ARG A 190 5.37 16.77 -15.11
CA ARG A 190 3.93 16.95 -14.90
C ARG A 190 3.47 16.11 -13.70
N ILE A 191 2.78 16.74 -12.76
CA ILE A 191 2.14 16.06 -11.62
C ILE A 191 0.90 15.32 -12.11
N TYR A 192 0.88 13.98 -11.98
CA TYR A 192 -0.28 13.15 -12.27
C TYR A 192 -0.92 12.51 -11.04
N GLY A 193 -0.31 12.66 -9.86
CA GLY A 193 -0.85 12.18 -8.60
C GLY A 193 -0.36 12.99 -7.41
N ALA A 194 -1.23 13.21 -6.44
CA ALA A 194 -0.92 13.76 -5.15
C ALA A 194 -1.49 12.84 -4.08
N THR A 195 -0.70 12.46 -3.09
CA THR A 195 -1.14 11.62 -1.97
C THR A 195 -0.68 12.24 -0.68
N PHE A 196 -1.59 12.39 0.27
CA PHE A 196 -1.36 12.97 1.59
C PHE A 196 -1.25 11.86 2.62
N ILE A 197 -0.23 11.94 3.46
CA ILE A 197 0.06 10.99 4.53
C ILE A 197 0.02 11.74 5.85
N ASP A 198 -1.01 11.51 6.63
CA ASP A 198 -1.16 12.07 7.96
C ASP A 198 -0.52 11.14 8.98
N HIS A 199 0.62 11.57 9.52
CA HIS A 199 1.39 10.80 10.49
C HIS A 199 0.79 10.83 11.89
N GLU A 200 -0.06 11.81 12.22
CA GLU A 200 -0.77 11.87 13.51
C GLU A 200 -1.92 10.89 13.55
N ASN A 201 -2.81 10.96 12.56
CA ASN A 201 -3.98 10.09 12.46
C ASN A 201 -3.70 8.75 11.79
N LYS A 202 -2.45 8.51 11.37
CA LYS A 202 -2.02 7.29 10.66
C LYS A 202 -2.92 6.97 9.45
N ALA A 203 -3.11 7.96 8.59
CA ALA A 203 -4.04 7.91 7.49
C ALA A 203 -3.41 8.35 6.17
N VAL A 204 -3.76 7.67 5.09
CA VAL A 204 -3.25 7.97 3.73
C VAL A 204 -4.42 8.20 2.79
N LEU A 205 -4.37 9.31 2.06
CA LEU A 205 -5.40 9.69 1.09
C LEU A 205 -4.82 10.24 -0.19
N ASN A 206 -5.39 9.78 -1.30
CA ASN A 206 -5.19 10.48 -2.57
C ASN A 206 -5.89 11.84 -2.56
N GLY A 207 -5.27 12.85 -3.16
CA GLY A 207 -5.80 14.22 -3.22
C GLY A 207 -7.18 14.31 -3.86
N SER A 208 -7.44 13.55 -4.93
CA SER A 208 -8.76 13.48 -5.58
C SER A 208 -9.88 12.98 -4.65
N ARG A 209 -9.55 12.18 -3.64
CA ARG A 209 -10.50 11.71 -2.62
C ARG A 209 -10.68 12.72 -1.51
N LEU A 210 -9.66 13.53 -1.23
CA LEU A 210 -9.74 14.62 -0.25
C LEU A 210 -10.66 15.72 -0.76
N GLY A 211 -10.53 16.10 -2.04
CA GLY A 211 -11.37 17.07 -2.72
C GLY A 211 -10.91 17.32 -4.15
N LYS A 212 -11.77 17.85 -5.01
CA LYS A 212 -11.41 18.20 -6.40
C LYS A 212 -10.30 19.25 -6.44
N GLU A 213 -10.28 20.17 -5.47
CA GLU A 213 -9.27 21.20 -5.28
C GLU A 213 -7.87 20.67 -4.92
N PHE A 214 -7.76 19.39 -4.54
CA PHE A 214 -6.49 18.72 -4.24
C PHE A 214 -6.14 17.66 -5.28
N SER A 215 -6.73 17.75 -6.46
CA SER A 215 -6.38 16.87 -7.57
C SER A 215 -5.02 17.22 -8.15
N ALA A 216 -4.36 16.24 -8.77
CA ALA A 216 -3.05 16.42 -9.38
C ALA A 216 -3.02 17.55 -10.42
N ASN A 217 -4.11 17.71 -11.19
CA ASN A 217 -4.20 18.77 -12.19
C ASN A 217 -4.15 20.16 -11.57
N VAL A 218 -4.88 20.38 -10.46
CA VAL A 218 -4.86 21.66 -9.74
C VAL A 218 -3.46 22.00 -9.24
N PHE A 219 -2.76 21.03 -8.65
CA PHE A 219 -1.37 21.23 -8.22
C PHE A 219 -0.43 21.47 -9.39
N ASN A 220 -0.65 20.80 -10.52
CA ASN A 220 0.14 21.05 -11.73
C ASN A 220 -0.03 22.47 -12.24
N ASP A 221 -1.25 22.99 -12.26
CA ASP A 221 -1.55 24.35 -12.69
C ASP A 221 -0.97 25.39 -11.73
N LEU A 222 -1.21 25.21 -10.42
CA LEU A 222 -0.72 26.12 -9.39
C LEU A 222 0.81 26.23 -9.33
N PHE A 223 1.51 25.10 -9.44
CA PHE A 223 2.98 25.10 -9.33
C PHE A 223 3.68 25.35 -10.66
N ARG A 224 3.00 25.26 -11.79
CA ARG A 224 3.53 25.63 -13.10
C ARG A 224 3.55 27.16 -13.30
N GLU A 225 2.55 27.85 -12.79
CA GLU A 225 2.48 29.31 -12.85
C GLU A 225 3.56 30.00 -11.99
N SER A 226 3.97 29.37 -10.87
CA SER A 226 5.02 29.91 -10.02
C SER A 226 6.41 29.89 -10.67
N HIS A 227 6.71 28.98 -11.57
CA HIS A 227 7.97 28.93 -12.32
C HIS A 227 8.06 29.95 -13.46
N VAL A 228 6.93 30.52 -13.90
CA VAL A 228 6.92 31.53 -14.99
C VAL A 228 7.17 32.96 -14.44
N ASN A 229 6.96 33.17 -13.14
CA ASN A 229 7.10 34.51 -12.53
C ASN A 229 8.52 34.89 -12.07
N GLU A 230 9.48 33.96 -12.09
CA GLU A 230 10.87 34.27 -11.70
C GLU A 230 11.80 34.65 -12.87
N GLY A 231 11.32 34.68 -14.11
CA GLY A 231 12.23 34.85 -15.25
C GLY A 231 11.71 35.55 -16.49
N HIS A 232 10.68 36.40 -16.48
CA HIS A 232 10.40 37.25 -17.66
C HIS A 232 9.75 38.57 -17.29
N THR A 233 10.55 39.64 -17.36
CA THR A 233 10.12 41.01 -17.58
C THR A 233 9.25 41.05 -18.86
N LYS A 234 8.05 41.57 -18.73
CA LYS A 234 7.07 41.71 -19.81
C LYS A 234 7.66 42.48 -21.01
N GLN A 235 7.91 41.83 -22.11
CA GLN A 235 7.89 42.50 -23.39
C GLN A 235 6.53 42.23 -24.05
N ALA A 236 5.75 43.28 -24.18
CA ALA A 236 4.46 43.28 -24.84
C ALA A 236 4.71 43.07 -26.36
N VAL A 237 4.22 41.96 -26.90
CA VAL A 237 4.15 41.74 -28.34
C VAL A 237 2.78 42.24 -28.82
N PRO A 238 2.71 43.11 -29.87
CA PRO A 238 1.45 43.65 -30.37
C PRO A 238 0.60 42.56 -31.03
N LYS A 239 -0.67 42.55 -30.70
CA LYS A 239 -1.66 41.67 -31.36
C LYS A 239 -1.91 42.15 -32.78
N GLU A 240 -1.52 41.38 -33.77
CA GLU A 240 -2.05 41.53 -35.14
C GLU A 240 -3.44 40.86 -35.26
N PRO A 241 -4.37 41.43 -36.03
CA PRO A 241 -5.72 40.89 -36.15
C PRO A 241 -5.76 39.66 -37.04
N PHE A 242 -6.35 38.60 -36.50
CA PHE A 242 -6.60 37.34 -37.19
C PHE A 242 -7.70 37.48 -38.23
N THR A 243 -7.38 37.36 -39.55
CA THR A 243 -8.36 37.21 -40.62
C THR A 243 -8.61 35.72 -40.86
N PRO A 244 -9.87 35.25 -40.87
CA PRO A 244 -10.17 33.87 -41.19
C PRO A 244 -10.14 33.62 -42.69
N SER A 245 -9.17 32.83 -43.15
CA SER A 245 -9.16 32.25 -44.48
C SER A 245 -9.91 30.92 -44.46
N ALA A 246 -11.01 30.87 -45.18
CA ALA A 246 -11.82 29.68 -45.34
C ALA A 246 -11.24 28.83 -46.50
N GLU A 247 -10.72 27.64 -46.21
CA GLU A 247 -10.55 26.57 -47.17
C GLU A 247 -11.35 25.32 -46.74
N PRO A 248 -11.99 24.62 -47.68
CA PRO A 248 -12.92 23.55 -47.37
C PRO A 248 -12.18 22.25 -47.01
N PHE A 249 -12.60 21.67 -45.91
CA PHE A 249 -12.17 20.37 -45.41
C PHE A 249 -12.62 19.22 -46.32
N VAL A 250 -11.68 18.49 -46.91
CA VAL A 250 -11.92 17.22 -47.59
C VAL A 250 -11.61 16.06 -46.67
N PRO A 251 -12.55 15.13 -46.40
CA PRO A 251 -12.28 13.98 -45.54
C PRO A 251 -11.46 12.93 -46.29
N SER A 252 -10.26 12.62 -45.82
CA SER A 252 -9.51 11.48 -46.30
C SER A 252 -9.92 10.21 -45.56
N GLU A 253 -10.28 9.19 -46.31
CA GLU A 253 -10.60 7.84 -45.84
C GLU A 253 -9.43 7.23 -45.06
N ARG A 254 -9.69 6.81 -43.80
CA ARG A 254 -8.75 6.00 -43.03
C ARG A 254 -8.88 4.54 -43.43
N GLN A 255 -7.86 4.04 -44.09
CA GLN A 255 -7.62 2.61 -44.20
C GLN A 255 -7.27 2.07 -42.81
N SER A 256 -8.04 1.09 -42.36
CA SER A 256 -7.84 0.33 -41.14
C SER A 256 -6.72 -0.70 -41.35
N GLU A 257 -5.50 -0.40 -40.90
CA GLU A 257 -4.49 -1.44 -40.70
C GLU A 257 -4.54 -1.94 -39.25
N SER A 258 -4.96 -3.17 -39.14
CA SER A 258 -4.89 -3.96 -37.91
C SER A 258 -3.44 -4.23 -37.58
N ARG A 259 -2.92 -3.60 -36.50
CA ARG A 259 -1.66 -4.00 -35.88
C ARG A 259 -1.95 -5.07 -34.83
N GLU A 260 -1.75 -6.30 -35.20
CA GLU A 260 -1.57 -7.41 -34.26
C GLU A 260 -0.35 -7.13 -33.38
N SER A 261 -0.58 -7.05 -32.08
CA SER A 261 0.48 -6.92 -31.08
C SER A 261 1.17 -8.26 -30.88
N THR A 262 2.38 -8.35 -31.37
CA THR A 262 3.33 -9.46 -31.17
C THR A 262 3.80 -9.49 -29.71
N ILE A 263 3.06 -10.13 -28.83
CA ILE A 263 3.53 -10.58 -27.50
C ILE A 263 3.22 -12.06 -27.38
N GLY A 264 3.93 -12.87 -28.12
CA GLY A 264 3.74 -14.32 -28.11
C GLY A 264 4.99 -15.07 -28.55
N SER A 265 6.19 -14.68 -28.10
CA SER A 265 7.39 -15.43 -28.46
C SER A 265 8.52 -15.26 -27.45
N LEU A 266 8.35 -15.78 -26.24
CA LEU A 266 9.46 -15.97 -25.29
C LEU A 266 9.33 -17.25 -24.45
N PHE A 267 8.54 -18.25 -24.89
CA PHE A 267 8.43 -19.54 -24.21
C PHE A 267 8.73 -20.77 -25.08
N SER A 268 9.55 -20.64 -26.09
CA SER A 268 9.97 -21.80 -26.91
C SER A 268 11.49 -21.94 -26.99
N ILE A 269 12.13 -22.15 -25.83
CA ILE A 269 13.50 -22.74 -25.79
C ILE A 269 13.55 -23.68 -24.57
N LEU A 270 13.07 -24.91 -24.73
CA LEU A 270 13.55 -26.07 -24.01
C LEU A 270 13.53 -27.27 -24.97
N PRO A 271 14.64 -28.01 -25.11
CA PRO A 271 14.76 -29.08 -26.06
C PRO A 271 13.97 -30.33 -25.65
N GLY A 272 13.45 -31.00 -26.65
CA GLY A 272 12.62 -32.18 -26.50
C GLY A 272 13.40 -33.41 -25.98
N GLY A 273 12.62 -34.25 -25.33
CA GLY A 273 12.95 -35.64 -25.03
C GLY A 273 11.72 -36.48 -25.39
N SER A 274 11.82 -37.15 -26.54
CA SER A 274 10.91 -38.19 -26.97
C SER A 274 10.97 -39.37 -25.99
N ASP A 275 9.83 -39.95 -25.59
CA ASP A 275 9.57 -41.35 -25.95
C ASP A 275 8.13 -41.76 -25.66
N SER A 276 7.69 -42.56 -26.61
CA SER A 276 6.44 -43.28 -26.74
C SER A 276 6.27 -44.36 -25.69
N SER A 277 5.06 -44.56 -25.14
CA SER A 277 4.33 -45.83 -25.31
C SER A 277 2.97 -45.88 -24.59
N ALA A 278 2.10 -46.50 -25.26
CA ALA A 278 0.75 -46.95 -25.09
C ALA A 278 0.20 -47.31 -23.70
N GLY A 279 -1.09 -46.97 -23.48
CA GLY A 279 -2.11 -47.89 -22.99
C GLY A 279 -2.31 -47.96 -21.48
N ASN A 280 -3.38 -47.45 -20.98
CA ASN A 280 -4.49 -48.22 -20.39
C ASN A 280 -5.47 -47.32 -19.63
N ASP A 281 -6.71 -47.39 -20.07
CA ASP A 281 -7.88 -46.87 -19.36
C ASP A 281 -8.01 -47.48 -17.97
N LYS A 282 -8.07 -46.65 -16.92
CA LYS A 282 -8.80 -46.96 -15.67
C LYS A 282 -9.34 -45.65 -15.06
N ALA A 283 -10.68 -45.62 -14.92
CA ALA A 283 -11.47 -44.58 -14.29
C ALA A 283 -11.04 -44.33 -12.82
N PRO A 284 -11.13 -43.08 -12.33
CA PRO A 284 -10.78 -42.75 -10.94
C PRO A 284 -11.88 -43.22 -9.97
N PRO A 285 -11.50 -43.62 -8.73
CA PRO A 285 -12.47 -44.04 -7.71
C PRO A 285 -13.22 -42.89 -7.09
N THR A 286 -14.50 -43.05 -6.89
CA THR A 286 -15.43 -42.12 -6.21
C THR A 286 -15.11 -41.96 -4.73
N PRO A 287 -15.24 -40.73 -4.13
CA PRO A 287 -14.93 -40.52 -2.73
C PRO A 287 -16.06 -41.06 -1.82
N LYS A 288 -15.67 -41.87 -0.83
CA LYS A 288 -16.54 -42.42 0.21
C LYS A 288 -17.03 -41.32 1.17
N LYS A 289 -18.38 -41.19 1.32
CA LYS A 289 -19.03 -40.32 2.30
C LYS A 289 -18.68 -40.71 3.73
N LYS A 290 -18.12 -39.83 4.53
CA LYS A 290 -17.90 -39.99 5.98
C LYS A 290 -19.25 -39.91 6.72
N LYS A 291 -19.63 -40.97 7.46
CA LYS A 291 -20.78 -41.01 8.38
C LYS A 291 -20.57 -40.05 9.55
N LYS A 292 -21.51 -39.13 9.79
CA LYS A 292 -21.59 -38.30 11.02
C LYS A 292 -21.91 -39.21 12.22
N ARG A 293 -21.06 -39.20 13.25
CA ARG A 293 -21.36 -39.78 14.57
C ARG A 293 -22.36 -38.86 15.28
N ARG A 294 -23.52 -39.39 15.58
CA ARG A 294 -24.50 -38.79 16.52
C ARG A 294 -24.01 -39.05 17.94
N TYR A 295 -23.79 -38.00 18.70
CA TYR A 295 -23.65 -38.10 20.17
C TYR A 295 -25.05 -38.17 20.77
N GLY A 296 -25.37 -39.30 21.40
CA GLY A 296 -26.57 -39.46 22.17
C GLY A 296 -26.46 -38.71 23.53
N ARG A 297 -27.54 -38.01 23.84
CA ARG A 297 -27.81 -37.38 25.12
C ARG A 297 -28.34 -38.46 26.02
N GLN A 298 -27.70 -38.78 27.14
CA GLN A 298 -28.29 -39.55 28.27
C GLN A 298 -28.58 -38.58 29.41
N MET A 299 -29.73 -38.83 29.99
CA MET A 299 -30.38 -38.14 31.12
C MET A 299 -29.54 -38.20 32.39
#